data_cbba9f38a0a398d6b294e2ec0a473c54
#
_entry.id   cbba9f38a0a398d6b294e2ec0a473c54
#
_cell.length_a   1.000
_cell.length_b   1.000
_cell.length_c   1.000
_cell.angle_alpha   90.00
_cell.angle_beta   90.00
_cell.angle_gamma   90.00
#
_symmetry.space_group_name_H-M   'P 1'
#
loop_
_entity.id
_entity.type
_entity.pdbx_description
1 polymer ?
#
loop_
_entity_poly.entity_id
_entity_poly.type
_entity_poly.pdbx_seq_one_letter_code
_entity_poly.pdbx_strand_id
1 'polypeptide(L)'
;GTSRAGPPSGDVLHAKSDRAGGVPLNNLQGSGGIAFNPLAYTAGLPWEGHSTSNLNGIVSKPQVGAWYVNLNDADINWWAGSVAVTVADRIELSYGYGLIDAHNYGDRSISTHNVGAKVRFLDENAFDTAWVPALAVGGVWKYTDSATVKALGLDDNGFDAYLVASKLVTQTPIPVLLSAGLLLSDEVVN
;
A
#
# COMPACT_ATOMS: atom_id res chain seq x y z
N GLY A 1 42.15 33.60 28.24
CA GLY A 1 41.57 33.19 26.98
C GLY A 1 40.40 32.29 27.24
N THR A 2 39.18 32.83 27.22
CA THR A 2 37.92 32.07 27.35
C THR A 2 37.53 31.55 25.98
N SER A 3 37.67 30.25 25.77
CA SER A 3 37.18 29.58 24.58
C SER A 3 35.65 29.57 24.62
N ARG A 4 35.04 30.33 23.74
CA ARG A 4 33.58 30.35 23.53
C ARG A 4 33.24 29.13 22.67
N ALA A 5 32.61 28.14 23.29
CA ALA A 5 32.02 27.01 22.53
C ALA A 5 30.94 27.58 21.58
N GLY A 6 31.11 27.36 20.28
CA GLY A 6 30.07 27.69 19.29
C GLY A 6 28.81 26.86 19.54
N PRO A 7 27.64 27.33 19.09
CA PRO A 7 26.42 26.53 19.18
C PRO A 7 26.59 25.21 18.43
N PRO A 8 26.01 24.12 18.93
CA PRO A 8 26.06 22.85 18.21
C PRO A 8 25.44 23.03 16.82
N SER A 9 26.21 22.66 15.81
CA SER A 9 25.77 22.65 14.43
C SER A 9 24.48 21.87 14.31
N GLY A 10 23.46 22.51 13.73
CA GLY A 10 22.12 21.98 13.59
C GLY A 10 21.96 20.81 12.60
N ASP A 11 22.93 19.91 12.52
CA ASP A 11 22.92 18.77 11.59
C ASP A 11 22.19 17.53 12.09
N VAL A 12 21.51 17.60 13.24
CA VAL A 12 20.77 16.44 13.78
C VAL A 12 19.36 16.32 13.24
N LEU A 13 18.88 17.28 12.43
CA LEU A 13 17.51 17.26 11.89
C LEU A 13 17.42 16.91 10.40
N HIS A 14 18.50 16.52 9.76
CA HIS A 14 18.51 16.06 8.38
C HIS A 14 18.73 14.55 8.22
N ALA A 15 18.46 13.74 9.22
CA ALA A 15 17.97 12.41 8.95
C ALA A 15 16.55 12.57 8.39
N LYS A 16 16.46 13.15 7.19
CA LYS A 16 15.29 13.06 6.36
C LYS A 16 14.95 11.58 6.27
N SER A 17 13.94 11.17 6.97
CA SER A 17 13.08 10.11 6.50
C SER A 17 12.58 10.61 5.14
N ASP A 18 13.30 10.30 4.06
CA ASP A 18 12.85 10.57 2.69
C ASP A 18 11.59 9.76 2.34
N ARG A 19 11.04 9.08 3.32
CA ARG A 19 9.71 8.51 3.34
C ARG A 19 8.75 9.56 3.88
N ALA A 20 8.45 10.52 3.03
CA ALA A 20 7.37 11.44 3.27
C ALA A 20 6.05 10.67 3.39
N GLY A 21 5.29 11.05 4.38
CA GLY A 21 3.96 10.53 4.56
C GLY A 21 3.89 9.35 5.51
N GLY A 22 2.81 9.27 6.24
CA GLY A 22 2.52 8.20 7.17
C GLY A 22 2.67 6.83 6.50
N VAL A 23 2.96 5.85 7.31
CA VAL A 23 3.01 4.46 6.85
C VAL A 23 1.65 4.12 6.27
N PRO A 24 1.53 3.83 4.97
CA PRO A 24 0.26 3.40 4.42
C PRO A 24 -0.13 2.11 5.12
N LEU A 25 -1.40 1.97 5.47
CA LEU A 25 -1.95 0.68 5.83
C LEU A 25 -1.93 -0.22 4.59
N ASN A 26 -1.97 -1.52 4.77
CA ASN A 26 -2.27 -2.38 3.65
C ASN A 26 -3.76 -2.24 3.32
N ASN A 27 -4.10 -2.06 2.05
CA ASN A 27 -5.48 -2.10 1.60
C ASN A 27 -6.02 -3.55 1.64
N LEU A 28 -7.29 -3.72 1.32
CA LEU A 28 -7.95 -5.04 1.32
C LEU A 28 -7.30 -6.03 0.34
N GLN A 29 -6.67 -5.56 -0.72
CA GLN A 29 -5.96 -6.39 -1.69
C GLN A 29 -4.49 -6.64 -1.32
N GLY A 30 -3.99 -6.03 -0.25
CA GLY A 30 -2.64 -6.24 0.27
C GLY A 30 -1.62 -5.16 -0.07
N SER A 31 -1.85 -4.33 -1.07
CA SER A 31 -0.97 -3.21 -1.42
C SER A 31 -0.99 -2.12 -0.35
N GLY A 32 0.11 -1.39 -0.21
CA GLY A 32 0.16 -0.19 0.63
C GLY A 32 -0.87 0.83 0.16
N GLY A 33 -1.85 1.10 1.03
CA GLY A 33 -2.99 1.92 0.68
C GLY A 33 -3.96 2.13 1.84
N ILE A 34 -5.17 2.55 1.54
CA ILE A 34 -6.27 2.74 2.49
C ILE A 34 -7.50 2.03 1.95
N ALA A 35 -8.10 1.15 2.75
CA ALA A 35 -9.30 0.38 2.41
C ALA A 35 -9.19 -0.29 1.02
N PHE A 36 -9.81 0.28 0.00
CA PHE A 36 -9.83 -0.26 -1.37
C PHE A 36 -8.80 0.42 -2.31
N ASN A 37 -8.22 1.56 -1.89
CA ASN A 37 -7.40 2.38 -2.77
C ASN A 37 -5.91 2.20 -2.48
N PRO A 38 -5.07 1.89 -3.49
CA PRO A 38 -3.63 1.99 -3.33
C PRO A 38 -3.21 3.45 -3.15
N LEU A 39 -2.11 3.65 -2.41
CA LEU A 39 -1.43 4.95 -2.31
C LEU A 39 -0.12 4.91 -3.08
N ALA A 40 0.40 6.08 -3.44
CA ALA A 40 1.71 6.18 -4.07
C ALA A 40 2.86 5.85 -3.11
N TYR A 41 2.60 5.86 -1.81
CA TYR A 41 3.57 5.45 -0.80
C TYR A 41 3.72 3.93 -0.76
N THR A 42 4.95 3.47 -0.50
CA THR A 42 5.24 2.04 -0.37
C THR A 42 5.09 1.58 1.09
N ALA A 43 4.64 0.35 1.27
CA ALA A 43 4.42 -0.28 2.57
C ALA A 43 5.74 -0.60 3.30
N GLY A 44 5.65 -0.71 4.63
CA GLY A 44 6.75 -1.13 5.50
C GLY A 44 7.69 0.00 5.92
N LEU A 45 8.24 -0.17 7.11
CA LEU A 45 9.22 0.75 7.70
C LEU A 45 10.65 0.27 7.45
N PRO A 46 11.63 1.18 7.40
CA PRO A 46 13.03 0.79 7.41
C PRO A 46 13.40 0.07 8.71
N TRP A 47 14.43 -0.77 8.63
CA TRP A 47 15.07 -1.30 9.83
C TRP A 47 15.88 -0.20 10.51
N GLU A 48 15.96 -0.22 11.84
CA GLU A 48 16.83 0.69 12.58
C GLU A 48 18.32 0.32 12.33
N GLY A 49 19.17 1.33 12.18
CA GLY A 49 20.61 1.12 11.99
C GLY A 49 21.04 0.70 10.57
N HIS A 50 20.50 1.35 9.56
CA HIS A 50 20.78 1.05 8.15
C HIS A 50 22.27 1.02 7.79
N SER A 51 22.70 -0.13 7.29
CA SER A 51 23.86 -0.24 6.42
C SER A 51 23.38 -0.72 5.05
N THR A 52 23.71 0.00 4.00
CA THR A 52 23.40 -0.36 2.60
C THR A 52 24.06 -1.66 2.14
N SER A 53 24.90 -2.26 3.00
CA SER A 53 25.62 -3.51 2.74
C SER A 53 24.88 -4.78 3.18
N ASN A 54 23.75 -4.67 3.89
CA ASN A 54 22.98 -5.82 4.37
C ASN A 54 21.60 -5.85 3.72
N LEU A 55 21.00 -7.03 3.62
CA LEU A 55 19.60 -7.21 3.15
C LEU A 55 18.62 -6.31 3.92
N ASN A 56 18.86 -6.03 5.19
CA ASN A 56 18.07 -5.13 6.02
C ASN A 56 18.10 -3.66 5.56
N GLY A 57 19.09 -3.25 4.75
CA GLY A 57 19.12 -1.92 4.13
C GLY A 57 18.37 -1.87 2.79
N ILE A 58 18.18 -3.03 2.16
CA ILE A 58 17.53 -3.13 0.84
C ILE A 58 16.05 -3.43 0.97
N VAL A 59 15.64 -4.26 1.95
CA VAL A 59 14.25 -4.69 2.15
C VAL A 59 13.70 -4.06 3.43
N SER A 60 12.50 -3.50 3.39
CA SER A 60 11.81 -2.94 4.55
C SER A 60 11.40 -4.04 5.55
N LYS A 61 11.05 -3.64 6.77
CA LYS A 61 10.26 -4.49 7.66
C LYS A 61 8.96 -4.89 6.96
N PRO A 62 8.52 -6.16 7.07
CA PRO A 62 7.23 -6.53 6.53
C PRO A 62 6.12 -5.77 7.25
N GLN A 63 5.17 -5.28 6.49
CA GLN A 63 3.93 -4.69 7.00
C GLN A 63 2.82 -5.72 6.85
N VAL A 64 2.09 -5.97 7.92
CA VAL A 64 0.92 -6.85 7.92
C VAL A 64 -0.34 -6.02 8.10
N GLY A 65 -1.43 -6.45 7.47
CA GLY A 65 -2.75 -5.83 7.59
C GLY A 65 -3.82 -6.87 7.80
N ALA A 66 -4.87 -6.51 8.53
CA ALA A 66 -6.06 -7.31 8.66
C ALA A 66 -7.29 -6.40 8.59
N TRP A 67 -8.31 -6.86 7.89
CA TRP A 67 -9.56 -6.14 7.70
C TRP A 67 -10.74 -7.05 7.97
N TYR A 68 -11.78 -6.46 8.51
CA TYR A 68 -13.08 -7.07 8.60
C TYR A 68 -14.13 -6.07 8.11
N VAL A 69 -14.90 -6.48 7.12
CA VAL A 69 -15.99 -5.70 6.56
C VAL A 69 -17.27 -6.51 6.70
N ASN A 70 -18.27 -5.92 7.31
CA ASN A 70 -19.60 -6.51 7.42
C ASN A 70 -20.60 -5.67 6.62
N LEU A 71 -21.31 -6.32 5.72
CA LEU A 71 -22.38 -5.74 4.92
C LEU A 71 -23.70 -6.36 5.41
N ASN A 72 -24.23 -5.83 6.52
CA ASN A 72 -25.41 -6.38 7.22
C ASN A 72 -26.62 -6.58 6.31
N ASP A 73 -26.91 -5.61 5.44
CA ASP A 73 -28.08 -5.67 4.54
C ASP A 73 -27.96 -6.79 3.50
N ALA A 74 -26.75 -7.17 3.13
CA ALA A 74 -26.47 -8.25 2.19
C ALA A 74 -26.14 -9.58 2.90
N ASP A 75 -26.02 -9.60 4.22
CA ASP A 75 -25.55 -10.75 5.03
C ASP A 75 -24.19 -11.31 4.51
N ILE A 76 -23.28 -10.37 4.25
CA ILE A 76 -21.94 -10.68 3.77
C ILE A 76 -20.92 -10.28 4.83
N ASN A 77 -20.04 -11.22 5.18
CA ASN A 77 -18.87 -10.99 6.00
C ASN A 77 -17.61 -11.16 5.15
N TRP A 78 -16.74 -10.15 5.17
CA TRP A 78 -15.49 -10.19 4.43
C TRP A 78 -14.31 -10.03 5.38
N TRP A 79 -13.47 -11.04 5.45
CA TRP A 79 -12.20 -11.06 6.16
C TRP A 79 -11.05 -10.91 5.15
N ALA A 80 -10.07 -10.08 5.46
CA ALA A 80 -8.88 -9.98 4.65
C ALA A 80 -7.63 -9.88 5.53
N GLY A 81 -6.60 -10.62 5.14
CA GLY A 81 -5.27 -10.57 5.73
C GLY A 81 -4.22 -10.33 4.67
N SER A 82 -3.18 -9.59 4.98
CA SER A 82 -2.19 -9.21 3.97
C SER A 82 -0.80 -8.97 4.56
N VAL A 83 0.20 -9.08 3.68
CA VAL A 83 1.59 -8.73 3.97
C VAL A 83 2.18 -7.97 2.78
N ALA A 84 3.00 -6.96 3.06
CA ALA A 84 3.73 -6.23 2.05
C ALA A 84 5.14 -5.89 2.52
N VAL A 85 6.08 -5.83 1.59
CA VAL A 85 7.47 -5.40 1.81
C VAL A 85 7.88 -4.45 0.70
N THR A 86 8.81 -3.54 1.00
CA THR A 86 9.40 -2.64 0.02
C THR A 86 10.86 -2.97 -0.18
N VAL A 87 11.26 -3.08 -1.43
CA VAL A 87 12.63 -3.32 -1.87
C VAL A 87 13.22 -2.03 -2.43
N ALA A 88 14.46 -1.71 -2.05
CA ALA A 88 15.19 -0.52 -2.50
C ALA A 88 14.39 0.78 -2.38
N ASP A 89 13.54 0.88 -1.35
CA ASP A 89 12.66 2.02 -1.04
C ASP A 89 11.67 2.43 -2.14
N ARG A 90 11.57 1.64 -3.21
CA ARG A 90 10.79 1.99 -4.40
C ARG A 90 9.83 0.91 -4.89
N ILE A 91 10.21 -0.35 -4.74
CA ILE A 91 9.45 -1.48 -5.26
C ILE A 91 8.73 -2.16 -4.09
N GLU A 92 7.42 -2.10 -4.08
CA GLU A 92 6.59 -2.82 -3.13
C GLU A 92 6.14 -4.15 -3.74
N LEU A 93 6.27 -5.21 -2.96
CA LEU A 93 5.68 -6.52 -3.25
C LEU A 93 4.67 -6.83 -2.17
N SER A 94 3.51 -7.31 -2.54
CA SER A 94 2.41 -7.56 -1.62
C SER A 94 1.68 -8.86 -1.93
N TYR A 95 1.12 -9.44 -0.87
CA TYR A 95 0.20 -10.57 -0.95
C TYR A 95 -0.99 -10.29 -0.02
N GLY A 96 -2.20 -10.52 -0.53
CA GLY A 96 -3.44 -10.43 0.21
C GLY A 96 -4.26 -11.70 0.06
N TYR A 97 -4.89 -12.12 1.15
CA TYR A 97 -5.87 -13.18 1.18
C TYR A 97 -7.19 -12.64 1.70
N GLY A 98 -8.28 -12.91 0.99
CA GLY A 98 -9.62 -12.54 1.39
C GLY A 98 -10.53 -13.76 1.47
N LEU A 99 -11.44 -13.74 2.43
CA LEU A 99 -12.52 -14.70 2.58
C LEU A 99 -13.83 -13.94 2.69
N ILE A 100 -14.72 -14.18 1.75
CA ILE A 100 -16.03 -13.57 1.67
C ILE A 100 -17.06 -14.65 1.97
N ASP A 101 -17.79 -14.51 3.06
CA ASP A 101 -18.89 -15.39 3.44
C ASP A 101 -20.22 -14.70 3.15
N ALA A 102 -21.02 -15.30 2.28
CA ALA A 102 -22.30 -14.78 1.84
C ALA A 102 -23.43 -15.75 2.21
N HIS A 103 -24.03 -15.57 3.39
CA HIS A 103 -25.03 -16.48 3.94
C HIS A 103 -26.34 -16.48 3.17
N ASN A 104 -26.80 -15.30 2.76
CA ASN A 104 -28.06 -15.17 1.96
C ASN A 104 -28.00 -15.79 0.57
N TYR A 105 -26.80 -16.18 0.10
CA TYR A 105 -26.59 -16.78 -1.22
C TYR A 105 -26.27 -18.27 -1.15
N GLY A 106 -26.75 -18.97 -0.11
CA GLY A 106 -26.61 -20.41 0.05
C GLY A 106 -25.34 -20.86 0.76
N ASP A 107 -24.96 -20.15 1.84
CA ASP A 107 -23.76 -20.43 2.66
C ASP A 107 -22.49 -20.64 1.81
N ARG A 108 -22.25 -19.69 0.91
CA ARG A 108 -21.12 -19.75 -0.02
C ARG A 108 -19.98 -18.90 0.50
N SER A 109 -18.82 -19.50 0.66
CA SER A 109 -17.59 -18.76 0.90
C SER A 109 -16.75 -18.71 -0.37
N ILE A 110 -16.18 -17.53 -0.63
CA ILE A 110 -15.29 -17.26 -1.76
C ILE A 110 -13.96 -16.80 -1.19
N SER A 111 -12.89 -17.56 -1.47
CA SER A 111 -11.53 -17.14 -1.15
C SER A 111 -10.91 -16.37 -2.33
N THR A 112 -10.15 -15.35 -2.02
CA THR A 112 -9.42 -14.56 -3.00
C THR A 112 -7.95 -14.45 -2.62
N HIS A 113 -7.09 -14.56 -3.60
CA HIS A 113 -5.65 -14.36 -3.49
C HIS A 113 -5.24 -13.19 -4.36
N ASN A 114 -4.49 -12.25 -3.81
CA ASN A 114 -4.05 -11.06 -4.51
C ASN A 114 -2.52 -10.98 -4.42
N VAL A 115 -1.85 -10.96 -5.56
CA VAL A 115 -0.40 -10.77 -5.65
C VAL A 115 -0.15 -9.43 -6.32
N GLY A 116 0.45 -8.51 -5.58
CA GLY A 116 0.66 -7.14 -6.04
C GLY A 116 2.12 -6.75 -6.17
N ALA A 117 2.39 -5.88 -7.15
CA ALA A 117 3.65 -5.16 -7.28
C ALA A 117 3.37 -3.69 -7.58
N LYS A 118 4.14 -2.79 -6.95
CA LYS A 118 4.03 -1.35 -7.14
C LYS A 118 5.41 -0.72 -7.18
N VAL A 119 5.61 0.23 -8.09
CA VAL A 119 6.85 1.00 -8.21
C VAL A 119 6.54 2.47 -8.00
N ARG A 120 7.15 3.06 -6.96
CA ARG A 120 7.15 4.50 -6.75
C ARG A 120 8.29 5.12 -7.57
N PHE A 121 7.95 5.85 -8.61
CA PHE A 121 8.92 6.45 -9.51
C PHE A 121 9.16 7.94 -9.26
N LEU A 122 8.25 8.62 -8.52
CA LEU A 122 8.45 10.01 -8.09
C LEU A 122 8.15 10.12 -6.59
N ASP A 123 9.07 10.74 -5.87
CA ASP A 123 8.91 11.00 -4.45
C ASP A 123 8.09 12.27 -4.21
N GLU A 124 7.38 12.30 -3.10
CA GLU A 124 6.70 13.51 -2.65
C GLU A 124 7.71 14.64 -2.42
N ASN A 125 7.35 15.86 -2.77
CA ASN A 125 8.21 17.04 -2.71
C ASN A 125 9.50 16.94 -3.56
N ALA A 126 9.49 16.09 -4.60
CA ALA A 126 10.59 16.03 -5.54
C ALA A 126 10.92 17.40 -6.13
N PHE A 127 12.17 17.58 -6.52
CA PHE A 127 12.69 18.83 -7.09
C PHE A 127 12.57 20.04 -6.13
N ASP A 128 12.65 19.80 -4.80
CA ASP A 128 12.49 20.81 -3.76
C ASP A 128 11.17 21.61 -3.87
N THR A 129 10.14 20.97 -4.43
CA THR A 129 8.87 21.62 -4.75
C THR A 129 7.75 21.04 -3.86
N ALA A 130 7.30 21.81 -2.89
CA ALA A 130 6.38 21.38 -1.82
C ALA A 130 5.01 20.87 -2.31
N TRP A 131 4.59 21.16 -3.53
CA TRP A 131 3.30 20.74 -4.07
C TRP A 131 3.37 19.47 -4.93
N VAL A 132 4.58 18.98 -5.26
CA VAL A 132 4.75 17.75 -6.06
C VAL A 132 4.25 16.53 -5.27
N PRO A 133 3.29 15.75 -5.80
CA PRO A 133 2.84 14.52 -5.16
C PRO A 133 3.83 13.38 -5.39
N ALA A 134 3.77 12.36 -4.56
CA ALA A 134 4.36 11.08 -4.88
C ALA A 134 3.56 10.43 -6.02
N LEU A 135 4.27 9.73 -6.94
CA LEU A 135 3.66 8.98 -8.03
C LEU A 135 4.11 7.53 -8.01
N ALA A 136 3.16 6.63 -8.19
CA ALA A 136 3.44 5.20 -8.30
C ALA A 136 2.55 4.55 -9.37
N VAL A 137 3.09 3.51 -9.98
CA VAL A 137 2.37 2.59 -10.85
C VAL A 137 2.43 1.19 -10.24
N GLY A 138 1.37 0.44 -10.36
CA GLY A 138 1.34 -0.92 -9.86
C GLY A 138 0.33 -1.80 -10.57
N GLY A 139 0.33 -3.07 -10.20
CA GLY A 139 -0.65 -4.03 -10.64
C GLY A 139 -0.92 -5.07 -9.56
N VAL A 140 -2.09 -5.66 -9.61
CA VAL A 140 -2.55 -6.72 -8.74
C VAL A 140 -3.11 -7.84 -9.59
N TRP A 141 -2.52 -9.01 -9.51
CA TRP A 141 -3.09 -10.23 -10.04
C TRP A 141 -3.96 -10.87 -8.96
N LYS A 142 -5.20 -11.15 -9.32
CA LYS A 142 -6.22 -11.73 -8.47
C LYS A 142 -6.52 -13.14 -8.92
N TYR A 143 -6.73 -14.02 -7.96
CA TYR A 143 -7.09 -15.41 -8.21
C TYR A 143 -8.08 -15.90 -7.16
N THR A 144 -9.05 -16.70 -7.57
CA THR A 144 -9.96 -17.42 -6.68
C THR A 144 -9.97 -18.92 -7.00
N ASP A 145 -9.98 -19.74 -5.97
CA ASP A 145 -10.15 -21.20 -6.11
C ASP A 145 -11.58 -21.67 -5.82
N SER A 146 -12.50 -20.72 -5.65
CA SER A 146 -13.89 -20.99 -5.29
C SER A 146 -14.59 -21.90 -6.32
N ALA A 147 -15.07 -23.03 -5.85
CA ALA A 147 -15.89 -23.94 -6.66
C ALA A 147 -17.17 -23.26 -7.18
N THR A 148 -17.68 -22.27 -6.46
CA THR A 148 -18.86 -21.48 -6.85
C THR A 148 -18.58 -20.64 -8.09
N VAL A 149 -17.45 -19.94 -8.14
CA VAL A 149 -17.06 -19.12 -9.30
C VAL A 149 -16.92 -20.01 -10.54
N LYS A 150 -16.22 -21.13 -10.39
CA LYS A 150 -16.04 -22.12 -11.47
C LYS A 150 -17.37 -22.73 -11.95
N ALA A 151 -18.28 -23.04 -11.03
CA ALA A 151 -19.60 -23.60 -11.38
C ALA A 151 -20.50 -22.61 -12.13
N LEU A 152 -20.28 -21.31 -11.94
CA LEU A 152 -20.98 -20.24 -12.65
C LEU A 152 -20.36 -19.91 -14.02
N GLY A 153 -19.23 -20.53 -14.36
CA GLY A 153 -18.49 -20.26 -15.61
C GLY A 153 -17.84 -18.87 -15.63
N LEU A 154 -17.60 -18.26 -14.45
CA LEU A 154 -16.90 -17.00 -14.33
C LEU A 154 -15.40 -17.23 -14.30
N ASP A 155 -14.64 -16.26 -14.76
CA ASP A 155 -13.17 -16.31 -14.70
C ASP A 155 -12.70 -16.38 -13.24
N ASP A 156 -11.73 -17.23 -12.99
CA ASP A 156 -11.14 -17.44 -11.65
C ASP A 156 -9.91 -16.57 -11.41
N ASN A 157 -9.52 -15.75 -12.37
CA ASN A 157 -8.39 -14.82 -12.27
C ASN A 157 -8.69 -13.51 -13.00
N GLY A 158 -8.01 -12.46 -12.57
CA GLY A 158 -8.11 -11.12 -13.15
C GLY A 158 -6.86 -10.30 -12.83
N PHE A 159 -6.66 -9.23 -13.56
CA PHE A 159 -5.53 -8.32 -13.38
C PHE A 159 -5.98 -6.87 -13.36
N ASP A 160 -5.57 -6.16 -12.29
CA ASP A 160 -5.72 -4.72 -12.19
C ASP A 160 -4.38 -4.03 -12.42
N ALA A 161 -4.35 -3.00 -13.24
CA ALA A 161 -3.25 -2.05 -13.32
C ALA A 161 -3.69 -0.67 -12.83
N TYR A 162 -2.83 0.04 -12.13
CA TYR A 162 -3.16 1.37 -11.63
C TYR A 162 -1.99 2.34 -11.69
N LEU A 163 -2.34 3.62 -11.82
CA LEU A 163 -1.45 4.76 -11.63
C LEU A 163 -2.04 5.61 -10.51
N VAL A 164 -1.24 5.98 -9.51
CA VAL A 164 -1.71 6.74 -8.36
C VAL A 164 -0.76 7.88 -8.01
N ALA A 165 -1.36 9.02 -7.67
CA ALA A 165 -0.71 10.19 -7.08
C ALA A 165 -1.17 10.35 -5.63
N SER A 166 -0.26 10.60 -4.71
CA SER A 166 -0.59 10.83 -3.29
C SER A 166 0.20 12.00 -2.73
N LYS A 167 -0.46 12.84 -1.93
CA LYS A 167 0.12 14.02 -1.32
C LYS A 167 -0.35 14.20 0.11
N LEU A 168 0.59 14.27 1.06
CA LEU A 168 0.31 14.63 2.43
C LEU A 168 0.47 16.14 2.62
N VAL A 169 -0.64 16.85 2.80
CA VAL A 169 -0.67 18.28 3.08
C VAL A 169 -0.59 18.49 4.59
N THR A 170 0.55 18.98 5.06
CA THR A 170 0.84 19.22 6.48
C THR A 170 0.75 20.69 6.88
N GLN A 171 0.50 21.59 5.93
CA GLN A 171 0.40 23.03 6.15
C GLN A 171 -0.95 23.45 6.74
N THR A 172 -1.91 22.54 6.80
CA THR A 172 -3.22 22.74 7.43
C THR A 172 -3.17 22.35 8.91
N PRO A 173 -4.05 22.91 9.78
CA PRO A 173 -4.09 22.55 11.21
C PRO A 173 -4.24 21.06 11.48
N ILE A 174 -4.87 20.33 10.56
CA ILE A 174 -5.01 18.87 10.58
C ILE A 174 -4.35 18.35 9.29
N PRO A 175 -3.36 17.42 9.37
CA PRO A 175 -2.77 16.84 8.17
C PRO A 175 -3.84 16.18 7.29
N VAL A 176 -3.80 16.46 5.98
CA VAL A 176 -4.75 15.92 5.00
C VAL A 176 -3.99 15.11 3.96
N LEU A 177 -4.37 13.84 3.80
CA LEU A 177 -3.85 12.99 2.74
C LEU A 177 -4.79 13.07 1.54
N LEU A 178 -4.26 13.56 0.43
CA LEU A 178 -4.93 13.59 -0.87
C LEU A 178 -4.39 12.45 -1.72
N SER A 179 -5.28 11.70 -2.37
CA SER A 179 -4.89 10.67 -3.33
C SER A 179 -5.87 10.67 -4.50
N ALA A 180 -5.32 10.50 -5.70
CA ALA A 180 -6.08 10.33 -6.93
C ALA A 180 -5.36 9.30 -7.81
N GLY A 181 -6.13 8.51 -8.56
CA GLY A 181 -5.55 7.49 -9.40
C GLY A 181 -6.47 7.08 -10.55
N LEU A 182 -5.87 6.32 -11.46
CA LEU A 182 -6.54 5.64 -12.56
C LEU A 182 -6.39 4.14 -12.31
N LEU A 183 -7.45 3.40 -12.45
CA LEU A 183 -7.49 1.94 -12.38
C LEU A 183 -7.97 1.40 -13.72
N LEU A 184 -7.25 0.43 -14.25
CA LEU A 184 -7.62 -0.39 -15.39
C LEU A 184 -7.79 -1.81 -14.88
N SER A 185 -8.95 -2.39 -15.06
CA SER A 185 -9.27 -3.77 -14.67
C SER A 185 -9.74 -4.54 -15.89
N ASP A 186 -9.26 -5.74 -16.07
CA ASP A 186 -9.73 -6.64 -17.13
C ASP A 186 -11.14 -7.15 -16.86
N GLU A 187 -11.59 -7.14 -15.60
CA GLU A 187 -12.98 -7.48 -15.23
C GLU A 187 -14.02 -6.48 -15.77
N VAL A 188 -13.60 -5.29 -16.19
CA VAL A 188 -14.47 -4.23 -16.71
C VAL A 188 -14.53 -4.23 -18.24
N VAL A 189 -13.62 -4.94 -18.91
CA VAL A 189 -13.43 -4.90 -20.38
C VAL A 189 -14.03 -6.12 -21.09
N ASN A 190 -14.53 -7.12 -20.36
CA ASN A 190 -15.16 -8.33 -20.90
C ASN A 190 -16.66 -8.36 -20.67
#